data_83bc9565a9f556cd4a24206819b5d7bb
#
_entry.id   83bc9565a9f556cd4a24206819b5d7bb
#
_cell.length_a   1.000
_cell.length_b   1.000
_cell.length_c   1.000
_cell.angle_alpha   90.00
_cell.angle_beta   90.00
_cell.angle_gamma   90.00
#
_symmetry.space_group_name_H-M   'P 1'
#
loop_
_entity.id
_entity.type
_entity.pdbx_description
1 polymer ?
#
loop_
_entity_poly.entity_id
_entity_poly.type
_entity_poly.pdbx_seq_one_letter_code
_entity_poly.pdbx_strand_id
1 'polypeptide(L)' 'PTWKELQNSAILVMVASVIFAVVIFAMDYAFDHLMRAIYTL' A
#
# COMPACT_ATOMS: atom_id res chain seq x y z
N PRO A 1 10.74 -16.54 20.80
CA PRO A 1 11.40 -15.55 19.96
C PRO A 1 12.24 -14.57 20.79
N THR A 2 13.38 -14.18 20.27
CA THR A 2 14.25 -13.21 20.91
C THR A 2 13.74 -11.80 20.62
N TRP A 3 14.21 -10.82 21.41
CA TRP A 3 13.86 -9.42 21.20
C TRP A 3 14.24 -8.95 19.79
N LYS A 4 15.41 -9.40 19.31
CA LYS A 4 15.89 -9.08 17.98
C LYS A 4 14.98 -9.64 16.89
N GLU A 5 14.49 -10.86 17.07
CA GLU A 5 13.55 -11.48 16.14
C GLU A 5 12.21 -10.74 16.10
N LEU A 6 11.73 -10.30 17.27
CA LEU A 6 10.52 -9.48 17.36
C LEU A 6 10.69 -8.15 16.63
N GLN A 7 11.84 -7.49 16.80
CA GLN A 7 12.13 -6.25 16.09
C GLN A 7 12.18 -6.47 14.58
N ASN A 8 12.85 -7.52 14.14
CA ASN A 8 12.94 -7.85 12.71
C ASN A 8 11.56 -8.14 12.11
N SER A 9 10.73 -8.87 12.82
CA SER A 9 9.36 -9.17 12.39
C SER A 9 8.50 -7.91 12.34
N ALA A 10 8.64 -7.02 13.32
CA ALA A 10 7.90 -5.75 13.35
C ALA A 10 8.30 -4.86 12.17
N ILE A 11 9.58 -4.76 11.88
CA ILE A 11 10.07 -3.99 10.73
C ILE A 11 9.54 -4.59 9.43
N LEU A 12 9.56 -5.91 9.30
CA LEU A 12 9.05 -6.59 8.13
C LEU A 12 7.56 -6.29 7.89
N VAL A 13 6.76 -6.36 8.95
CA VAL A 13 5.33 -6.06 8.87
C VAL A 13 5.10 -4.60 8.51
N MET A 14 5.87 -3.68 9.10
CA MET A 14 5.76 -2.27 8.78
C MET A 14 6.10 -1.99 7.33
N VAL A 15 7.19 -2.55 6.83
CA VAL A 15 7.59 -2.39 5.42
C VAL A 15 6.52 -2.97 4.50
N ALA A 16 6.03 -4.16 4.79
CA ALA A 16 4.99 -4.80 3.99
C ALA A 16 3.71 -3.95 3.97
N SER A 17 3.29 -3.42 5.11
CA SER A 17 2.08 -2.60 5.18
C SER A 17 2.22 -1.30 4.40
N VAL A 18 3.39 -0.68 4.42
CA VAL A 18 3.65 0.52 3.63
C VAL A 18 3.60 0.20 2.14
N ILE A 19 4.18 -0.92 1.72
CA ILE A 19 4.15 -1.34 0.32
C ILE A 19 2.71 -1.57 -0.14
N PHE A 20 1.92 -2.29 0.64
CA PHE A 20 0.51 -2.52 0.31
C PHE A 20 -0.28 -1.22 0.26
N ALA A 21 -0.03 -0.31 1.19
CA ALA A 21 -0.71 0.99 1.21
C ALA A 21 -0.39 1.80 -0.06
N VAL A 22 0.87 1.79 -0.49
CA VAL A 22 1.28 2.49 -1.71
C VAL A 22 0.63 1.87 -2.94
N VAL A 23 0.59 0.55 -3.02
CA VAL A 23 -0.03 -0.16 -4.14
C VAL A 23 -1.53 0.16 -4.21
N ILE A 24 -2.23 0.07 -3.08
CA ILE A 24 -3.67 0.37 -3.02
C ILE A 24 -3.93 1.83 -3.41
N PHE A 25 -3.12 2.75 -2.90
CA PHE A 25 -3.24 4.17 -3.23
C PHE A 25 -3.04 4.40 -4.72
N ALA A 26 -2.03 3.77 -5.32
CA ALA A 26 -1.76 3.92 -6.75
C ALA A 26 -2.91 3.39 -7.60
N MET A 27 -3.48 2.25 -7.22
CA MET A 27 -4.63 1.69 -7.93
C MET A 27 -5.86 2.57 -7.79
N ASP A 28 -6.13 3.06 -6.59
CA ASP A 28 -7.26 3.95 -6.34
C ASP A 28 -7.14 5.24 -7.14
N TYR A 29 -5.97 5.83 -7.17
CA TYR A 29 -5.67 7.04 -7.94
C TYR A 29 -5.89 6.80 -9.44
N ALA A 30 -5.38 5.69 -9.96
CA ALA A 30 -5.52 5.35 -11.37
C ALA A 30 -6.98 5.13 -11.76
N PHE A 31 -7.73 4.39 -10.95
CA PHE A 31 -9.15 4.14 -11.21
C PHE A 31 -9.97 5.42 -11.09
N ASP A 32 -9.68 6.26 -10.14
CA ASP A 32 -10.38 7.54 -9.98
C ASP A 32 -10.20 8.41 -11.22
N HIS A 33 -8.97 8.55 -11.70
CA HIS A 33 -8.69 9.31 -12.91
C HIS A 33 -9.33 8.71 -14.15
N LEU A 34 -9.28 7.39 -14.29
CA LEU A 34 -9.87 6.69 -15.41
C LEU A 34 -11.38 6.88 -15.45
N MET A 35 -12.04 6.69 -14.31
CA MET A 35 -13.50 6.83 -14.24
C MET A 35 -13.96 8.25 -14.50
N ARG A 36 -13.24 9.23 -13.99
CA ARG A 36 -13.55 10.64 -14.26
C ARG A 36 -13.41 10.97 -15.72
N ALA A 37 -12.40 10.44 -16.38
CA ALA A 37 -12.22 10.63 -17.82
C ALA A 37 -13.38 10.02 -18.62
N ILE A 38 -13.85 8.84 -18.22
CA ILE A 38 -14.96 8.17 -18.86
C ILE A 38 -16.28 8.92 -18.63
N TYR A 39 -16.53 9.36 -17.42
CA TYR A 39 -17.78 10.03 -17.07
C TYR A 39 -17.86 11.46 -17.62
N THR A 40 -16.72 12.09 -17.89
CA THR A 40 -16.71 13.43 -18.49
C THR A 40 -16.89 13.40 -20.02
N LEU A 41 -16.71 12.23 -20.58
CA LEU A 41 -16.98 12.06 -22.01
C LEU A 41 -18.47 11.86 -22.23
#